data_78cab19b635d475bbbea063f3df1b418
#
_entry.id   78cab19b635d475bbbea063f3df1b418
#
_cell.length_a   1.000
_cell.length_b   1.000
_cell.length_c   1.000
_cell.angle_alpha   90.00
_cell.angle_beta   90.00
_cell.angle_gamma   90.00
#
_symmetry.space_group_name_H-M   'P 1'
#
loop_
_entity.id
_entity.type
_entity.pdbx_description
1 polymer ?
#
loop_
_entity_poly.entity_id
_entity_poly.type
_entity_poly.pdbx_seq_one_letter_code
_entity_poly.pdbx_strand_id
1 'polypeptide(L)'
;AVKAKSEYGTPDSKVYTDYKKLLEDDSIDVVHVLTPNVLHCPITVDAFAAGKHVMSEKPMASTSADAQKMLQAWKKSGKQFTIGYQNRFRPEVQALHTACENGELGDIYYAKAHAVRRRAVPTWGVFPNKALQGGGPLIDIGTHALDMTLWMMSNYEPVSVYGSVFYKLGHLPQATEGNAFGPWDPQAYEVEDSAFGMIRMKDGSTIHLEASWALNVRESKEASTTLCGTLAGAEINSGMSFKEDELIINRGRNGILMDERMAGGGNVAYFEGGTGDPGYAEARQWLLAILNGTQPLVHPEQAFIVTQILEGIYRSGETGAEVRLKGLEAVK
;
A
#
# COMPACT_ATOMS: atom_id res chain seq x y z
N ALA A 1 9.07 -9.99 20.78
CA ALA A 1 10.32 -10.65 20.37
C ALA A 1 10.44 -12.08 20.90
N VAL A 2 10.34 -12.33 22.23
CA VAL A 2 10.48 -13.69 22.82
C VAL A 2 9.46 -14.68 22.23
N LYS A 3 8.18 -14.29 22.15
CA LYS A 3 7.13 -15.10 21.52
C LYS A 3 7.45 -15.40 20.05
N ALA A 4 7.85 -14.41 19.28
CA ALA A 4 8.22 -14.61 17.88
C ALA A 4 9.43 -15.58 17.73
N LYS A 5 10.43 -15.48 18.60
CA LYS A 5 11.52 -16.45 18.64
C LYS A 5 11.03 -17.87 18.87
N SER A 6 10.09 -18.08 19.82
CA SER A 6 9.59 -19.43 20.13
C SER A 6 8.71 -20.02 19.04
N GLU A 7 8.04 -19.20 18.24
CA GLU A 7 7.11 -19.65 17.19
C GLU A 7 7.78 -19.79 15.83
N TYR A 8 8.70 -18.87 15.49
CA TYR A 8 9.27 -18.74 14.14
C TYR A 8 10.81 -18.77 14.10
N GLY A 9 11.46 -18.67 15.27
CA GLY A 9 12.91 -18.62 15.35
C GLY A 9 13.57 -20.00 15.25
N THR A 10 14.87 -19.98 14.99
CA THR A 10 15.76 -21.14 15.14
C THR A 10 16.36 -21.16 16.55
N PRO A 11 17.00 -22.25 17.00
CA PRO A 11 17.71 -22.30 18.29
C PRO A 11 18.71 -21.15 18.47
N ASP A 12 19.38 -20.74 17.38
CA ASP A 12 20.42 -19.70 17.39
C ASP A 12 19.87 -18.27 17.26
N SER A 13 18.54 -18.12 17.06
CA SER A 13 17.93 -16.81 16.94
C SER A 13 18.13 -16.00 18.22
N LYS A 14 18.60 -14.76 18.10
CA LYS A 14 18.79 -13.82 19.20
C LYS A 14 17.55 -12.94 19.38
N VAL A 15 17.37 -12.44 20.59
CA VAL A 15 16.31 -11.47 20.92
C VAL A 15 16.97 -10.18 21.39
N TYR A 16 16.65 -9.08 20.73
CA TYR A 16 17.10 -7.74 21.09
C TYR A 16 15.93 -6.91 21.62
N THR A 17 16.18 -6.08 22.61
CA THR A 17 15.23 -5.07 23.16
C THR A 17 15.49 -3.68 22.62
N ASP A 18 16.64 -3.49 21.97
CA ASP A 18 17.06 -2.27 21.30
C ASP A 18 17.49 -2.64 19.86
N TYR A 19 16.83 -2.04 18.86
CA TYR A 19 17.12 -2.30 17.46
C TYR A 19 18.54 -1.88 17.07
N LYS A 20 19.14 -0.89 17.74
CA LYS A 20 20.53 -0.49 17.49
C LYS A 20 21.51 -1.61 17.80
N LYS A 21 21.25 -2.37 18.87
CA LYS A 21 22.04 -3.56 19.20
C LYS A 21 21.87 -4.68 18.19
N LEU A 22 20.68 -4.81 17.58
CA LEU A 22 20.47 -5.70 16.45
C LEU A 22 21.31 -5.27 15.25
N LEU A 23 21.37 -3.98 14.94
CA LEU A 23 22.14 -3.46 13.81
C LEU A 23 23.66 -3.61 13.97
N GLU A 24 24.18 -3.70 15.20
CA GLU A 24 25.60 -3.98 15.51
C GLU A 24 25.98 -5.44 15.26
N ASP A 25 25.03 -6.36 15.04
CA ASP A 25 25.33 -7.78 14.79
C ASP A 25 25.71 -7.99 13.32
N ASP A 26 26.98 -8.29 13.08
CA ASP A 26 27.54 -8.52 11.73
C ASP A 26 26.99 -9.77 11.05
N SER A 27 26.34 -10.69 11.79
CA SER A 27 25.70 -11.87 11.22
C SER A 27 24.34 -11.59 10.59
N ILE A 28 23.82 -10.36 10.70
CA ILE A 28 22.53 -9.92 10.12
C ILE A 28 22.82 -9.09 8.87
N ASP A 29 22.40 -9.57 7.71
CA ASP A 29 22.54 -8.88 6.43
C ASP A 29 21.27 -8.09 6.05
N VAL A 30 20.12 -8.54 6.54
CA VAL A 30 18.78 -8.11 6.10
C VAL A 30 17.95 -7.71 7.30
N VAL A 31 17.28 -6.56 7.23
CA VAL A 31 16.38 -6.05 8.26
C VAL A 31 14.98 -5.84 7.67
N HIS A 32 13.96 -6.40 8.35
CA HIS A 32 12.57 -6.12 8.06
C HIS A 32 12.01 -5.21 9.15
N VAL A 33 11.60 -3.98 8.77
CA VAL A 33 11.09 -2.96 9.70
C VAL A 33 9.56 -3.11 9.81
N LEU A 34 9.10 -3.66 10.94
CA LEU A 34 7.70 -3.99 11.24
C LEU A 34 7.17 -3.18 12.45
N THR A 35 7.47 -1.91 12.49
CA THR A 35 7.18 -1.02 13.62
C THR A 35 6.00 -0.09 13.30
N PRO A 36 5.49 0.70 14.27
CA PRO A 36 4.60 1.82 13.95
C PRO A 36 5.22 2.77 12.93
N ASN A 37 4.38 3.40 12.10
CA ASN A 37 4.79 4.15 10.90
C ASN A 37 5.85 5.23 11.16
N VAL A 38 5.76 5.92 12.29
CA VAL A 38 6.73 6.98 12.67
C VAL A 38 8.16 6.46 12.85
N LEU A 39 8.32 5.17 13.10
CA LEU A 39 9.62 4.53 13.30
C LEU A 39 10.23 3.95 12.01
N HIS A 40 9.48 3.90 10.91
CA HIS A 40 9.99 3.36 9.64
C HIS A 40 11.23 4.13 9.17
N CYS A 41 11.15 5.46 9.15
CA CYS A 41 12.26 6.29 8.68
C CYS A 41 13.52 6.17 9.55
N PRO A 42 13.52 6.44 10.86
CA PRO A 42 14.73 6.37 11.65
C PRO A 42 15.39 5.00 11.64
N ILE A 43 14.62 3.92 11.77
CA ILE A 43 15.16 2.56 11.77
C ILE A 43 15.75 2.20 10.40
N THR A 44 15.08 2.54 9.29
CA THR A 44 15.56 2.29 7.93
C THR A 44 16.87 3.04 7.65
N VAL A 45 16.96 4.31 8.05
CA VAL A 45 18.18 5.13 7.88
C VAL A 45 19.33 4.53 8.67
N ASP A 46 19.11 4.17 9.93
CA ASP A 46 20.12 3.54 10.78
C ASP A 46 20.56 2.16 10.23
N ALA A 47 19.62 1.38 9.69
CA ALA A 47 19.93 0.08 9.09
C ALA A 47 20.81 0.23 7.83
N PHE A 48 20.57 1.22 6.98
CA PHE A 48 21.44 1.53 5.86
C PHE A 48 22.82 2.00 6.30
N ALA A 49 22.90 2.83 7.34
CA ALA A 49 24.17 3.26 7.92
C ALA A 49 24.99 2.08 8.49
N ALA A 50 24.29 1.04 9.00
CA ALA A 50 24.89 -0.21 9.45
C ALA A 50 25.17 -1.22 8.30
N GLY A 51 24.96 -0.82 7.04
CA GLY A 51 25.27 -1.68 5.87
C GLY A 51 24.29 -2.83 5.65
N LYS A 52 23.05 -2.74 6.12
CA LYS A 52 22.03 -3.78 5.99
C LYS A 52 21.14 -3.55 4.76
N HIS A 53 20.63 -4.61 4.13
CA HIS A 53 19.51 -4.55 3.20
C HIS A 53 18.22 -4.35 3.99
N VAL A 54 17.25 -3.57 3.47
CA VAL A 54 16.05 -3.20 4.22
C VAL A 54 14.78 -3.49 3.43
N MET A 55 13.82 -4.14 4.07
CA MET A 55 12.42 -4.11 3.72
C MET A 55 11.69 -3.36 4.83
N SER A 56 10.94 -2.31 4.47
CA SER A 56 10.10 -1.59 5.42
C SER A 56 8.64 -1.89 5.15
N GLU A 57 7.86 -2.07 6.22
CA GLU A 57 6.41 -2.13 6.07
C GLU A 57 5.86 -0.83 5.47
N LYS A 58 4.68 -0.98 4.88
CA LYS A 58 3.90 0.15 4.37
C LYS A 58 3.23 0.93 5.54
N PRO A 59 2.95 2.20 5.36
CA PRO A 59 3.43 3.07 4.28
C PRO A 59 4.94 3.26 4.40
N MET A 60 5.61 3.69 3.32
CA MET A 60 7.06 3.93 3.38
C MET A 60 7.44 4.82 4.56
N ALA A 61 6.71 5.92 4.76
CA ALA A 61 6.86 6.82 5.90
C ALA A 61 5.54 7.57 6.16
N SER A 62 5.42 8.21 7.32
CA SER A 62 4.28 9.06 7.65
C SER A 62 4.28 10.40 6.90
N THR A 63 5.44 10.85 6.39
CA THR A 63 5.59 12.12 5.64
C THR A 63 6.50 11.94 4.44
N SER A 64 6.31 12.79 3.41
CA SER A 64 7.20 12.83 2.25
C SER A 64 8.63 13.21 2.62
N ALA A 65 8.81 14.04 3.63
CA ALA A 65 10.13 14.46 4.11
C ALA A 65 10.91 13.26 4.69
N ASP A 66 10.25 12.39 5.43
CA ASP A 66 10.89 11.19 5.97
C ASP A 66 11.12 10.14 4.89
N ALA A 67 10.17 9.95 3.97
CA ALA A 67 10.36 9.10 2.79
C ALA A 67 11.56 9.57 1.94
N GLN A 68 11.76 10.87 1.78
CA GLN A 68 12.92 11.44 1.10
C GLN A 68 14.24 11.10 1.81
N LYS A 69 14.29 11.18 3.14
CA LYS A 69 15.48 10.78 3.93
C LYS A 69 15.80 9.30 3.71
N MET A 70 14.78 8.44 3.70
CA MET A 70 14.94 7.00 3.43
C MET A 70 15.53 6.77 2.04
N LEU A 71 15.01 7.43 0.98
CA LEU A 71 15.57 7.33 -0.37
C LEU A 71 17.03 7.82 -0.44
N GLN A 72 17.35 8.93 0.22
CA GLN A 72 18.71 9.46 0.24
C GLN A 72 19.67 8.50 0.96
N ALA A 73 19.27 7.91 2.07
CA ALA A 73 20.06 6.93 2.81
C ALA A 73 20.27 5.65 1.97
N TRP A 74 19.20 5.16 1.34
CA TRP A 74 19.26 4.02 0.43
C TRP A 74 20.25 4.24 -0.71
N LYS A 75 20.13 5.34 -1.46
CA LYS A 75 21.02 5.66 -2.59
C LYS A 75 22.49 5.73 -2.19
N LYS A 76 22.80 6.13 -0.96
CA LYS A 76 24.17 6.18 -0.44
C LYS A 76 24.69 4.83 0.05
N SER A 77 23.81 3.92 0.45
CA SER A 77 24.20 2.66 1.10
C SER A 77 24.72 1.60 0.15
N GLY A 78 24.33 1.63 -1.13
CA GLY A 78 24.57 0.55 -2.09
C GLY A 78 23.83 -0.75 -1.77
N LYS A 79 22.85 -0.72 -0.85
CA LYS A 79 22.06 -1.88 -0.43
C LYS A 79 20.71 -1.93 -1.16
N GLN A 80 20.03 -3.06 -1.08
CA GLN A 80 18.67 -3.21 -1.61
C GLN A 80 17.64 -2.63 -0.64
N PHE A 81 16.59 -2.04 -1.19
CA PHE A 81 15.47 -1.48 -0.45
C PHE A 81 14.14 -1.83 -1.13
N THR A 82 13.15 -2.21 -0.35
CA THR A 82 11.78 -2.40 -0.81
C THR A 82 10.77 -2.01 0.27
N ILE A 83 9.52 -1.82 -0.14
CA ILE A 83 8.39 -1.51 0.76
C ILE A 83 7.37 -2.62 0.64
N GLY A 84 6.75 -3.00 1.76
CA GLY A 84 5.79 -4.08 1.90
C GLY A 84 4.45 -3.82 1.21
N TYR A 85 4.41 -3.87 -0.11
CA TYR A 85 3.19 -3.78 -0.91
C TYR A 85 2.78 -5.16 -1.43
N GLN A 86 2.46 -6.08 -0.49
CA GLN A 86 2.15 -7.48 -0.77
C GLN A 86 1.01 -7.69 -1.78
N ASN A 87 0.09 -6.73 -1.91
CA ASN A 87 -1.03 -6.84 -2.86
C ASN A 87 -0.56 -6.95 -4.32
N ARG A 88 0.63 -6.46 -4.67
CA ARG A 88 1.21 -6.64 -6.00
C ARG A 88 1.49 -8.11 -6.33
N PHE A 89 1.56 -8.99 -5.33
CA PHE A 89 1.88 -10.42 -5.47
C PHE A 89 0.63 -11.31 -5.51
N ARG A 90 -0.56 -10.74 -5.47
CA ARG A 90 -1.82 -11.49 -5.66
C ARG A 90 -1.96 -11.93 -7.11
N PRO A 91 -2.42 -13.17 -7.40
CA PRO A 91 -2.50 -13.69 -8.78
C PRO A 91 -3.32 -12.83 -9.73
N GLU A 92 -4.49 -12.34 -9.30
CA GLU A 92 -5.36 -11.49 -10.10
C GLU A 92 -4.75 -10.10 -10.35
N VAL A 93 -3.95 -9.60 -9.41
CA VAL A 93 -3.22 -8.32 -9.53
C VAL A 93 -2.10 -8.46 -10.56
N GLN A 94 -1.36 -9.55 -10.53
CA GLN A 94 -0.30 -9.86 -11.51
C GLN A 94 -0.89 -10.09 -12.91
N ALA A 95 -2.00 -10.80 -13.01
CA ALA A 95 -2.67 -11.03 -14.29
C ALA A 95 -3.14 -9.72 -14.93
N LEU A 96 -3.76 -8.82 -14.12
CA LEU A 96 -4.18 -7.52 -14.62
C LEU A 96 -3.00 -6.64 -15.01
N HIS A 97 -1.93 -6.64 -14.19
CA HIS A 97 -0.72 -5.86 -14.52
C HIS A 97 -0.13 -6.30 -15.86
N THR A 98 -0.02 -7.62 -16.09
CA THR A 98 0.43 -8.16 -17.37
C THR A 98 -0.46 -7.73 -18.54
N ALA A 99 -1.79 -7.73 -18.36
CA ALA A 99 -2.72 -7.25 -19.38
C ALA A 99 -2.53 -5.75 -19.66
N CYS A 100 -2.28 -4.93 -18.64
CA CYS A 100 -1.97 -3.51 -18.79
C CYS A 100 -0.64 -3.30 -19.54
N GLU A 101 0.42 -4.02 -19.18
CA GLU A 101 1.73 -3.95 -19.87
C GLU A 101 1.63 -4.39 -21.34
N ASN A 102 0.79 -5.37 -21.65
CA ASN A 102 0.52 -5.80 -23.03
C ASN A 102 -0.36 -4.81 -23.82
N GLY A 103 -0.83 -3.73 -23.18
CA GLY A 103 -1.68 -2.71 -23.82
C GLY A 103 -3.13 -3.16 -24.06
N GLU A 104 -3.61 -4.21 -23.40
CA GLU A 104 -4.95 -4.75 -23.62
C GLU A 104 -6.07 -3.77 -23.24
N LEU A 105 -5.80 -2.84 -22.31
CA LEU A 105 -6.73 -1.80 -21.91
C LEU A 105 -6.63 -0.53 -22.78
N GLY A 106 -5.57 -0.39 -23.59
CA GLY A 106 -5.25 0.86 -24.29
C GLY A 106 -4.78 1.95 -23.30
N ASP A 107 -5.08 3.22 -23.60
CA ASP A 107 -4.74 4.34 -22.73
C ASP A 107 -5.68 4.38 -21.52
N ILE A 108 -5.15 4.15 -20.32
CA ILE A 108 -5.92 4.22 -19.08
C ILE A 108 -6.01 5.70 -18.66
N TYR A 109 -7.15 6.33 -18.90
CA TYR A 109 -7.36 7.76 -18.65
C TYR A 109 -8.07 8.06 -17.33
N TYR A 110 -8.72 7.06 -16.72
CA TYR A 110 -9.40 7.19 -15.44
C TYR A 110 -9.28 5.92 -14.62
N ALA A 111 -9.06 6.06 -13.32
CA ALA A 111 -9.00 4.94 -12.40
C ALA A 111 -9.65 5.29 -11.06
N LYS A 112 -10.09 4.24 -10.35
CA LYS A 112 -10.51 4.33 -8.95
C LYS A 112 -9.69 3.37 -8.10
N ALA A 113 -9.14 3.88 -7.01
CA ALA A 113 -8.49 3.11 -5.97
C ALA A 113 -9.43 2.99 -4.77
N HIS A 114 -9.85 1.78 -4.42
CA HIS A 114 -10.87 1.54 -3.41
C HIS A 114 -10.29 0.90 -2.15
N ALA A 115 -10.45 1.57 -1.02
CA ALA A 115 -10.02 1.13 0.30
C ALA A 115 -11.12 1.44 1.34
N VAL A 116 -12.34 0.98 1.09
CA VAL A 116 -13.52 1.32 1.89
C VAL A 116 -14.02 0.11 2.66
N ARG A 117 -14.08 0.27 3.97
CA ARG A 117 -14.72 -0.65 4.91
C ARG A 117 -16.02 -0.04 5.44
N ARG A 118 -17.05 -0.86 5.56
CA ARG A 118 -18.32 -0.41 6.17
C ARG A 118 -18.16 -0.21 7.68
N ARG A 119 -17.59 -1.19 8.38
CA ARG A 119 -17.26 -1.18 9.82
C ARG A 119 -16.15 -2.19 10.08
N ALA A 120 -14.91 -1.74 9.97
CA ALA A 120 -13.74 -2.57 10.28
C ALA A 120 -12.56 -1.69 10.71
N VAL A 121 -12.78 -0.89 11.75
CA VAL A 121 -11.74 -0.14 12.46
C VAL A 121 -10.84 -1.13 13.17
N PRO A 122 -9.50 -1.10 12.97
CA PRO A 122 -8.57 -1.94 13.72
C PRO A 122 -8.60 -1.60 15.22
N THR A 123 -8.81 -2.63 16.06
CA THR A 123 -8.92 -2.47 17.52
C THR A 123 -7.68 -2.97 18.27
N TRP A 124 -6.64 -3.35 17.54
CA TRP A 124 -5.36 -3.79 18.09
C TRP A 124 -4.25 -2.80 17.76
N GLY A 125 -3.09 -2.95 18.41
CA GLY A 125 -1.90 -2.12 18.16
C GLY A 125 -2.15 -0.64 18.45
N VAL A 126 -1.71 0.22 17.54
CA VAL A 126 -1.70 1.68 17.70
C VAL A 126 -2.42 2.41 16.55
N PHE A 127 -3.27 1.72 15.78
CA PHE A 127 -3.91 2.26 14.58
C PHE A 127 -4.66 3.59 14.80
N PRO A 128 -5.48 3.76 15.86
CA PRO A 128 -6.16 5.03 16.12
C PRO A 128 -5.25 6.14 16.67
N ASN A 129 -3.98 5.87 16.95
CA ASN A 129 -3.05 6.86 17.53
C ASN A 129 -2.34 7.66 16.44
N LYS A 130 -2.68 8.95 16.32
CA LYS A 130 -2.14 9.84 15.29
C LYS A 130 -0.64 10.06 15.40
N ALA A 131 -0.10 10.17 16.62
CA ALA A 131 1.32 10.43 16.84
C ALA A 131 2.22 9.27 16.38
N LEU A 132 1.72 8.03 16.46
CA LEU A 132 2.46 6.83 16.09
C LEU A 132 2.22 6.40 14.63
N GLN A 133 1.03 6.67 14.09
CA GLN A 133 0.65 6.22 12.74
C GLN A 133 0.69 7.32 11.67
N GLY A 134 0.58 8.60 12.09
CA GLY A 134 0.52 9.72 11.16
C GLY A 134 -0.87 9.99 10.58
N GLY A 135 -1.75 9.00 10.55
CA GLY A 135 -3.12 9.08 10.05
C GLY A 135 -3.87 7.75 10.21
N GLY A 136 -5.10 7.70 9.72
CA GLY A 136 -6.00 6.55 9.79
C GLY A 136 -6.10 5.77 8.46
N PRO A 137 -7.32 5.51 7.96
CA PRO A 137 -7.55 4.65 6.79
C PRO A 137 -6.83 5.11 5.52
N LEU A 138 -6.62 6.42 5.33
CA LEU A 138 -5.93 6.90 4.14
C LEU A 138 -4.50 6.36 4.05
N ILE A 139 -3.75 6.45 5.14
CA ILE A 139 -2.36 6.00 5.18
C ILE A 139 -2.24 4.49 5.44
N ASP A 140 -3.25 3.85 6.07
CA ASP A 140 -3.23 2.42 6.36
C ASP A 140 -3.68 1.56 5.19
N ILE A 141 -4.91 1.72 4.70
CA ILE A 141 -5.47 0.89 3.63
C ILE A 141 -5.53 1.61 2.28
N GLY A 142 -5.67 2.96 2.28
CA GLY A 142 -5.62 3.77 1.06
C GLY A 142 -4.28 3.63 0.34
N THR A 143 -3.17 3.49 1.07
CA THR A 143 -1.84 3.25 0.52
C THR A 143 -1.78 2.01 -0.37
N HIS A 144 -2.44 0.91 0.01
CA HIS A 144 -2.47 -0.33 -0.76
C HIS A 144 -3.24 -0.19 -2.08
N ALA A 145 -4.43 0.41 -2.02
CA ALA A 145 -5.27 0.59 -3.20
C ALA A 145 -4.62 1.56 -4.20
N LEU A 146 -4.02 2.64 -3.69
CA LEU A 146 -3.31 3.62 -4.51
C LEU A 146 -2.06 3.04 -5.15
N ASP A 147 -1.23 2.34 -4.38
CA ASP A 147 -0.02 1.66 -4.88
C ASP A 147 -0.36 0.71 -6.02
N MET A 148 -1.33 -0.17 -5.82
CA MET A 148 -1.78 -1.13 -6.81
C MET A 148 -2.30 -0.43 -8.08
N THR A 149 -3.10 0.63 -7.93
CA THR A 149 -3.65 1.39 -9.06
C THR A 149 -2.57 2.09 -9.88
N LEU A 150 -1.61 2.76 -9.22
CA LEU A 150 -0.47 3.39 -9.90
C LEU A 150 0.40 2.36 -10.62
N TRP A 151 0.57 1.19 -10.04
CA TRP A 151 1.35 0.09 -10.62
C TRP A 151 0.70 -0.45 -11.89
N MET A 152 -0.64 -0.67 -11.88
CA MET A 152 -1.40 -1.04 -13.09
C MET A 152 -1.28 -0.02 -14.21
N MET A 153 -1.34 1.27 -13.86
CA MET A 153 -1.21 2.36 -14.83
C MET A 153 0.22 2.59 -15.30
N SER A 154 1.22 1.99 -14.64
CA SER A 154 2.65 2.29 -14.81
C SER A 154 2.94 3.80 -14.79
N ASN A 155 2.17 4.57 -14.00
CA ASN A 155 2.18 6.03 -13.99
C ASN A 155 2.47 6.58 -12.60
N TYR A 156 3.65 7.15 -12.42
CA TYR A 156 4.14 7.73 -11.16
C TYR A 156 4.50 9.22 -11.30
N GLU A 157 3.82 9.94 -12.20
CA GLU A 157 4.01 11.37 -12.42
C GLU A 157 2.75 12.18 -12.00
N PRO A 158 2.41 12.26 -10.69
CA PRO A 158 1.31 13.07 -10.23
C PRO A 158 1.64 14.55 -10.33
N VAL A 159 0.65 15.37 -10.71
CA VAL A 159 0.79 16.83 -10.84
C VAL A 159 0.16 17.54 -9.64
N SER A 160 -1.02 17.10 -9.25
CA SER A 160 -1.77 17.72 -8.15
C SER A 160 -2.80 16.79 -7.57
N VAL A 161 -3.24 17.12 -6.36
CA VAL A 161 -4.34 16.44 -5.70
C VAL A 161 -5.32 17.45 -5.09
N TYR A 162 -6.59 17.08 -5.09
CA TYR A 162 -7.63 17.70 -4.26
C TYR A 162 -8.28 16.61 -3.40
N GLY A 163 -8.44 16.87 -2.09
CA GLY A 163 -8.96 15.86 -1.18
C GLY A 163 -9.76 16.42 -0.02
N SER A 164 -10.50 15.53 0.61
CA SER A 164 -11.29 15.80 1.81
C SER A 164 -11.03 14.72 2.85
N VAL A 165 -10.93 15.13 4.10
CA VAL A 165 -10.65 14.26 5.25
C VAL A 165 -11.74 14.44 6.29
N PHE A 166 -12.27 13.36 6.84
CA PHE A 166 -13.43 13.41 7.72
C PHE A 166 -13.17 12.68 9.04
N TYR A 167 -13.66 13.29 10.12
CA TYR A 167 -13.65 12.82 11.50
C TYR A 167 -15.09 12.73 11.99
N LYS A 168 -15.89 11.81 11.45
CA LYS A 168 -17.33 11.76 11.65
C LYS A 168 -17.83 10.60 12.48
N LEU A 169 -17.28 9.42 12.25
CA LEU A 169 -17.75 8.19 12.88
C LEU A 169 -16.81 7.70 14.01
N GLY A 170 -15.52 8.02 13.94
CA GLY A 170 -14.52 7.55 14.90
C GLY A 170 -14.86 7.89 16.34
N HIS A 171 -15.41 9.08 16.60
CA HIS A 171 -15.79 9.58 17.93
C HIS A 171 -17.23 9.25 18.36
N LEU A 172 -18.03 8.59 17.50
CA LEU A 172 -19.42 8.28 17.82
C LEU A 172 -19.55 6.91 18.48
N PRO A 173 -19.98 6.81 19.76
CA PRO A 173 -20.15 5.54 20.44
C PRO A 173 -21.03 4.54 19.69
N GLN A 174 -22.17 5.01 19.13
CA GLN A 174 -23.09 4.17 18.35
C GLN A 174 -22.48 3.64 17.06
N ALA A 175 -21.42 4.26 16.52
CA ALA A 175 -20.75 3.78 15.32
C ALA A 175 -19.86 2.56 15.56
N THR A 176 -19.52 2.25 16.82
CA THR A 176 -18.71 1.09 17.18
C THR A 176 -19.48 -0.22 17.05
N GLU A 177 -20.80 -0.17 17.03
CA GLU A 177 -21.64 -1.34 16.85
C GLU A 177 -21.42 -1.98 15.48
N GLY A 178 -21.35 -3.30 15.48
CA GLY A 178 -21.15 -4.08 14.24
C GLY A 178 -19.75 -3.97 13.63
N ASN A 179 -18.77 -3.43 14.35
CA ASN A 179 -17.38 -3.44 13.90
C ASN A 179 -16.83 -4.87 13.81
N ALA A 180 -16.23 -5.23 12.69
CA ALA A 180 -15.74 -6.60 12.42
C ALA A 180 -14.69 -7.08 13.41
N PHE A 181 -13.96 -6.15 14.04
CA PHE A 181 -12.87 -6.43 14.98
C PHE A 181 -13.23 -6.13 16.44
N GLY A 182 -14.52 -6.03 16.75
CA GLY A 182 -15.02 -5.61 18.05
C GLY A 182 -15.07 -4.07 18.19
N PRO A 183 -15.72 -3.56 19.27
CA PRO A 183 -15.89 -2.12 19.47
C PRO A 183 -14.53 -1.45 19.72
N TRP A 184 -14.31 -0.28 19.12
CA TRP A 184 -13.17 0.60 19.43
C TRP A 184 -13.55 1.57 20.56
N ASP A 185 -12.54 2.22 21.14
CA ASP A 185 -12.75 3.30 22.09
C ASP A 185 -12.87 4.65 21.34
N PRO A 186 -14.07 5.28 21.31
CA PRO A 186 -14.24 6.56 20.64
C PRO A 186 -13.46 7.72 21.26
N GLN A 187 -13.05 7.60 22.53
CA GLN A 187 -12.28 8.63 23.23
C GLN A 187 -10.78 8.59 22.87
N ALA A 188 -10.29 7.39 22.50
CA ALA A 188 -8.91 7.18 22.09
C ALA A 188 -8.72 7.25 20.55
N TYR A 189 -9.74 7.65 19.79
CA TYR A 189 -9.70 7.72 18.35
C TYR A 189 -9.18 9.08 17.88
N GLU A 190 -7.94 9.16 17.39
CA GLU A 190 -7.24 10.42 17.11
C GLU A 190 -7.08 10.72 15.61
N VAL A 191 -7.43 9.79 14.73
CA VAL A 191 -7.20 9.88 13.29
C VAL A 191 -8.51 10.10 12.52
N GLU A 192 -8.42 10.34 11.23
CA GLU A 192 -9.62 10.38 10.38
C GLU A 192 -10.27 8.99 10.30
N ASP A 193 -11.57 8.95 10.06
CA ASP A 193 -12.32 7.72 9.77
C ASP A 193 -12.56 7.49 8.29
N SER A 194 -12.45 8.56 7.47
CA SER A 194 -12.54 8.50 6.02
C SER A 194 -11.82 9.66 5.34
N ALA A 195 -11.28 9.40 4.16
CA ALA A 195 -10.66 10.39 3.29
C ALA A 195 -10.89 10.04 1.83
N PHE A 196 -11.02 11.07 1.00
CA PHE A 196 -11.27 10.95 -0.43
C PHE A 196 -10.36 11.92 -1.17
N GLY A 197 -9.82 11.49 -2.32
CA GLY A 197 -8.91 12.31 -3.10
C GLY A 197 -9.08 12.11 -4.59
N MET A 198 -8.89 13.19 -5.35
CA MET A 198 -8.78 13.18 -6.79
C MET A 198 -7.36 13.59 -7.16
N ILE A 199 -6.64 12.71 -7.86
CA ILE A 199 -5.24 12.88 -8.24
C ILE A 199 -5.19 13.12 -9.75
N ARG A 200 -4.57 14.21 -10.17
CA ARG A 200 -4.30 14.49 -11.57
C ARG A 200 -2.89 14.08 -11.92
N MET A 201 -2.76 13.26 -12.97
CA MET A 201 -1.49 12.80 -13.49
C MET A 201 -1.00 13.71 -14.63
N LYS A 202 0.28 13.65 -14.96
CA LYS A 202 0.92 14.51 -15.97
C LYS A 202 0.42 14.27 -17.39
N ASP A 203 0.09 13.03 -17.71
CA ASP A 203 -0.51 12.65 -19.00
C ASP A 203 -1.99 13.06 -19.15
N GLY A 204 -2.58 13.65 -18.08
CA GLY A 204 -3.97 14.07 -18.03
C GLY A 204 -4.91 13.01 -17.44
N SER A 205 -4.45 11.81 -17.18
CA SER A 205 -5.25 10.78 -16.50
C SER A 205 -5.59 11.20 -15.06
N THR A 206 -6.66 10.65 -14.53
CA THR A 206 -7.17 11.00 -13.21
C THR A 206 -7.44 9.75 -12.39
N ILE A 207 -7.01 9.77 -11.13
CA ILE A 207 -7.28 8.70 -10.17
C ILE A 207 -8.18 9.25 -9.06
N HIS A 208 -9.24 8.54 -8.73
CA HIS A 208 -10.08 8.80 -7.56
C HIS A 208 -9.73 7.79 -6.47
N LEU A 209 -9.23 8.26 -5.33
CA LEU A 209 -8.94 7.44 -4.16
C LEU A 209 -10.02 7.63 -3.10
N GLU A 210 -10.54 6.53 -2.58
CA GLU A 210 -11.42 6.51 -1.41
C GLU A 210 -10.85 5.56 -0.34
N ALA A 211 -10.77 6.04 0.89
CA ALA A 211 -10.28 5.28 2.02
C ALA A 211 -11.16 5.50 3.26
N SER A 212 -11.58 4.42 3.89
CA SER A 212 -12.38 4.50 5.12
C SER A 212 -12.33 3.20 5.92
N TRP A 213 -12.20 3.30 7.24
CA TRP A 213 -12.42 2.16 8.15
C TRP A 213 -13.88 2.02 8.59
N ALA A 214 -14.64 3.13 8.50
CA ALA A 214 -16.05 3.17 8.89
C ALA A 214 -16.79 4.16 8.01
N LEU A 215 -17.65 3.64 7.13
CA LEU A 215 -18.48 4.43 6.23
C LEU A 215 -19.85 3.79 6.12
N ASN A 216 -20.91 4.61 6.06
CA ASN A 216 -22.28 4.12 5.89
C ASN A 216 -22.55 3.77 4.42
N VAL A 217 -21.96 2.66 3.98
CA VAL A 217 -22.13 2.10 2.64
C VAL A 217 -22.64 0.67 2.73
N ARG A 218 -23.18 0.15 1.64
CA ARG A 218 -23.60 -1.24 1.57
C ARG A 218 -22.42 -2.19 1.40
N GLU A 219 -21.51 -1.86 0.50
CA GLU A 219 -20.42 -2.72 0.09
C GLU A 219 -19.08 -2.19 0.59
N SER A 220 -18.26 -3.08 1.12
CA SER A 220 -16.85 -2.82 1.42
C SER A 220 -16.01 -3.26 0.23
N LYS A 221 -15.17 -2.35 -0.28
CA LYS A 221 -14.17 -2.64 -1.32
C LYS A 221 -12.79 -2.26 -0.79
N GLU A 222 -11.91 -3.21 -0.61
CA GLU A 222 -10.58 -2.97 -0.05
C GLU A 222 -9.51 -3.63 -0.91
N ALA A 223 -8.37 -2.96 -1.09
CA ALA A 223 -7.32 -3.38 -2.01
C ALA A 223 -7.89 -3.71 -3.40
N SER A 224 -8.78 -2.83 -3.87
CA SER A 224 -9.54 -2.96 -5.11
C SER A 224 -9.21 -1.80 -6.05
N THR A 225 -9.33 -2.02 -7.35
CA THR A 225 -9.15 -0.98 -8.36
C THR A 225 -10.16 -1.12 -9.49
N THR A 226 -10.56 0.01 -10.08
CA THR A 226 -11.28 0.08 -11.34
C THR A 226 -10.44 0.87 -12.33
N LEU A 227 -10.18 0.34 -13.51
CA LEU A 227 -9.42 0.97 -14.58
C LEU A 227 -10.31 1.19 -15.80
N CYS A 228 -10.30 2.39 -16.35
CA CYS A 228 -11.03 2.74 -17.57
C CYS A 228 -10.03 3.09 -18.66
N GLY A 229 -9.84 2.18 -19.58
CA GLY A 229 -8.98 2.35 -20.75
C GLY A 229 -9.77 2.58 -22.02
N THR A 230 -9.08 2.94 -23.10
CA THR A 230 -9.68 3.23 -24.42
C THR A 230 -10.10 1.97 -25.20
N LEU A 231 -9.51 0.80 -24.87
CA LEU A 231 -9.82 -0.48 -25.51
C LEU A 231 -10.61 -1.43 -24.61
N ALA A 232 -10.39 -1.35 -23.30
CA ALA A 232 -11.08 -2.15 -22.30
C ALA A 232 -11.04 -1.43 -20.95
N GLY A 233 -11.94 -1.84 -20.04
CA GLY A 233 -11.84 -1.54 -18.63
C GLY A 233 -11.51 -2.79 -17.84
N ALA A 234 -11.12 -2.62 -16.57
CA ALA A 234 -10.91 -3.73 -15.67
C ALA A 234 -11.27 -3.38 -14.23
N GLU A 235 -11.70 -4.39 -13.48
CA GLU A 235 -11.97 -4.27 -12.05
C GLU A 235 -11.32 -5.42 -11.30
N ILE A 236 -10.61 -5.10 -10.21
CA ILE A 236 -10.32 -6.04 -9.14
C ILE A 236 -11.26 -5.73 -8.00
N ASN A 237 -12.12 -6.68 -7.65
CA ASN A 237 -13.03 -6.60 -6.53
C ASN A 237 -12.52 -7.49 -5.39
N SER A 238 -12.28 -6.89 -4.26
CA SER A 238 -11.76 -7.54 -3.06
C SER A 238 -12.34 -6.88 -1.80
N GLY A 239 -12.21 -7.53 -0.66
CA GLY A 239 -12.65 -7.04 0.62
C GLY A 239 -13.82 -7.82 1.20
N MET A 240 -14.29 -7.40 2.38
CA MET A 240 -15.24 -8.15 3.22
C MET A 240 -16.62 -8.39 2.58
N SER A 241 -16.95 -7.72 1.49
CA SER A 241 -18.23 -7.92 0.76
C SER A 241 -18.15 -9.00 -0.32
N PHE A 242 -16.96 -9.51 -0.61
CA PHE A 242 -16.71 -10.50 -1.65
C PHE A 242 -16.28 -11.82 -1.01
N LYS A 243 -16.73 -12.94 -1.56
CA LYS A 243 -16.34 -14.29 -1.07
C LYS A 243 -14.91 -14.63 -1.46
N GLU A 244 -14.52 -14.21 -2.65
CA GLU A 244 -13.20 -14.41 -3.26
C GLU A 244 -12.83 -13.14 -3.99
N ASP A 245 -11.54 -12.90 -4.16
CA ASP A 245 -11.05 -11.83 -4.98
C ASP A 245 -11.36 -12.11 -6.46
N GLU A 246 -11.81 -11.10 -7.17
CA GLU A 246 -12.33 -11.25 -8.54
C GLU A 246 -11.64 -10.26 -9.47
N LEU A 247 -11.10 -10.76 -10.58
CA LEU A 247 -10.67 -9.95 -11.72
C LEU A 247 -11.71 -10.04 -12.84
N ILE A 248 -12.20 -8.88 -13.28
CA ILE A 248 -13.10 -8.74 -14.42
C ILE A 248 -12.47 -7.79 -15.43
N ILE A 249 -12.38 -8.20 -16.69
CA ILE A 249 -12.02 -7.33 -17.82
C ILE A 249 -13.25 -7.13 -18.68
N ASN A 250 -13.67 -5.89 -18.87
CA ASN A 250 -14.85 -5.53 -19.65
C ASN A 250 -14.44 -4.87 -20.97
N ARG A 251 -15.02 -5.32 -22.06
CA ARG A 251 -14.72 -4.79 -23.41
C ARG A 251 -15.85 -4.97 -24.41
N GLY A 252 -15.87 -4.13 -25.43
CA GLY A 252 -16.72 -4.33 -26.59
C GLY A 252 -16.06 -5.30 -27.57
N ARG A 253 -16.75 -6.39 -27.98
CA ARG A 253 -16.28 -7.35 -28.97
C ARG A 253 -17.42 -7.79 -29.87
N ASN A 254 -17.20 -7.71 -31.19
CA ASN A 254 -18.23 -8.12 -32.18
C ASN A 254 -19.59 -7.42 -31.99
N GLY A 255 -19.59 -6.14 -31.57
CA GLY A 255 -20.81 -5.36 -31.33
C GLY A 255 -21.52 -5.69 -30.00
N ILE A 256 -20.91 -6.46 -29.11
CA ILE A 256 -21.48 -6.86 -27.83
C ILE A 256 -20.54 -6.42 -26.70
N LEU A 257 -21.11 -5.92 -25.60
CA LEU A 257 -20.35 -5.70 -24.35
C LEU A 257 -20.16 -7.03 -23.65
N MET A 258 -18.94 -7.34 -23.24
CA MET A 258 -18.56 -8.59 -22.61
C MET A 258 -17.77 -8.34 -21.34
N ASP A 259 -18.00 -9.20 -20.34
CA ASP A 259 -17.18 -9.29 -19.14
C ASP A 259 -16.42 -10.62 -19.15
N GLU A 260 -15.11 -10.54 -19.16
CA GLU A 260 -14.20 -11.67 -19.04
C GLU A 260 -13.80 -11.81 -17.58
N ARG A 261 -14.06 -12.94 -16.95
CA ARG A 261 -13.72 -13.20 -15.55
C ARG A 261 -12.58 -14.18 -15.47
N MET A 262 -11.66 -13.95 -14.55
CA MET A 262 -10.63 -14.92 -14.23
C MET A 262 -11.31 -16.16 -13.64
N ALA A 263 -11.03 -17.34 -14.21
CA ALA A 263 -11.51 -18.59 -13.67
C ALA A 263 -10.89 -18.82 -12.28
N GLY A 264 -11.71 -19.08 -11.27
CA GLY A 264 -11.25 -19.33 -9.90
C GLY A 264 -10.19 -20.42 -9.84
N GLY A 265 -9.19 -20.27 -8.98
CA GLY A 265 -8.08 -21.19 -8.84
C GLY A 265 -7.05 -21.09 -9.97
N GLY A 266 -6.94 -19.92 -10.61
CA GLY A 266 -6.00 -19.65 -11.69
C GLY A 266 -4.56 -19.99 -11.31
N ASN A 267 -4.19 -21.26 -11.50
CA ASN A 267 -2.81 -21.69 -11.56
C ASN A 267 -2.20 -21.12 -12.82
N VAL A 268 -1.75 -19.88 -12.75
CA VAL A 268 -0.84 -19.38 -13.77
C VAL A 268 0.46 -20.14 -13.54
N ALA A 269 0.73 -21.12 -14.41
CA ALA A 269 1.88 -22.04 -14.33
C ALA A 269 3.26 -21.33 -14.34
N TYR A 270 3.28 -20.02 -14.34
CA TYR A 270 4.48 -19.19 -14.44
C TYR A 270 4.84 -18.46 -13.14
N PHE A 271 4.02 -18.55 -12.09
CA PHE A 271 4.36 -18.00 -10.80
C PHE A 271 5.12 -19.04 -9.99
N GLU A 272 6.44 -18.91 -9.97
CA GLU A 272 7.30 -19.60 -9.00
C GLU A 272 6.97 -19.08 -7.59
N GLY A 273 6.02 -19.69 -6.91
CA GLY A 273 5.67 -19.27 -5.55
C GLY A 273 4.30 -19.74 -5.08
N GLY A 274 3.79 -20.84 -5.62
CA GLY A 274 2.47 -21.41 -5.42
C GLY A 274 1.99 -21.73 -3.99
N THR A 275 2.25 -20.85 -3.01
CA THR A 275 1.68 -20.97 -1.66
C THR A 275 0.36 -20.23 -1.49
N GLY A 276 -0.04 -19.41 -2.47
CA GLY A 276 -1.25 -18.58 -2.34
C GLY A 276 -1.14 -17.42 -1.34
N ASP A 277 -0.02 -17.30 -0.64
CA ASP A 277 0.24 -16.22 0.32
C ASP A 277 1.06 -15.10 -0.33
N PRO A 278 0.47 -13.91 -0.57
CA PRO A 278 1.17 -12.79 -1.18
C PRO A 278 2.36 -12.29 -0.36
N GLY A 279 2.29 -12.35 0.98
CA GLY A 279 3.39 -11.93 1.85
C GLY A 279 4.60 -12.86 1.74
N TYR A 280 4.37 -14.17 1.59
CA TYR A 280 5.44 -15.11 1.32
C TYR A 280 6.10 -14.86 -0.04
N ALA A 281 5.28 -14.64 -1.09
CA ALA A 281 5.78 -14.36 -2.43
C ALA A 281 6.61 -13.07 -2.47
N GLU A 282 6.17 -12.03 -1.76
CA GLU A 282 6.88 -10.76 -1.59
C GLU A 282 8.25 -10.97 -0.91
N ALA A 283 8.27 -11.60 0.25
CA ALA A 283 9.49 -11.85 1.01
C ALA A 283 10.49 -12.70 0.19
N ARG A 284 10.00 -13.74 -0.49
CA ARG A 284 10.82 -14.60 -1.35
C ARG A 284 11.42 -13.82 -2.52
N GLN A 285 10.61 -13.03 -3.24
CA GLN A 285 11.08 -12.23 -4.37
C GLN A 285 12.16 -11.23 -3.94
N TRP A 286 11.96 -10.55 -2.81
CA TRP A 286 12.95 -9.63 -2.28
C TRP A 286 14.27 -10.30 -1.90
N LEU A 287 14.23 -11.42 -1.18
CA LEU A 287 15.44 -12.17 -0.83
C LEU A 287 16.18 -12.67 -2.08
N LEU A 288 15.44 -13.15 -3.10
CA LEU A 288 16.04 -13.53 -4.37
C LEU A 288 16.64 -12.32 -5.13
N ALA A 289 16.01 -11.16 -5.06
CA ALA A 289 16.57 -9.94 -5.63
C ALA A 289 17.93 -9.57 -4.99
N ILE A 290 18.05 -9.71 -3.66
CA ILE A 290 19.32 -9.52 -2.94
C ILE A 290 20.37 -10.53 -3.42
N LEU A 291 20.04 -11.83 -3.42
CA LEU A 291 20.95 -12.91 -3.78
C LEU A 291 21.45 -12.81 -5.23
N ASN A 292 20.59 -12.40 -6.14
CA ASN A 292 20.88 -12.30 -7.57
C ASN A 292 21.40 -10.92 -8.00
N GLY A 293 21.44 -9.93 -7.10
CA GLY A 293 21.81 -8.54 -7.42
C GLY A 293 20.82 -7.84 -8.37
N THR A 294 19.56 -8.28 -8.39
CA THR A 294 18.48 -7.68 -9.20
C THR A 294 17.66 -6.68 -8.38
N GLN A 295 16.77 -5.92 -9.03
CA GLN A 295 15.87 -5.00 -8.33
C GLN A 295 14.65 -5.77 -7.75
N PRO A 296 14.17 -5.39 -6.55
CA PRO A 296 12.89 -5.90 -6.05
C PRO A 296 11.71 -5.35 -6.87
N LEU A 297 10.59 -6.06 -6.88
CA LEU A 297 9.39 -5.67 -7.64
C LEU A 297 8.83 -4.31 -7.20
N VAL A 298 8.87 -4.02 -5.91
CA VAL A 298 8.43 -2.76 -5.35
C VAL A 298 9.61 -1.80 -5.25
N HIS A 299 9.67 -0.84 -6.15
CA HIS A 299 10.73 0.17 -6.15
C HIS A 299 10.47 1.25 -5.10
N PRO A 300 11.46 1.65 -4.30
CA PRO A 300 11.28 2.67 -3.25
C PRO A 300 10.79 4.03 -3.77
N GLU A 301 11.19 4.40 -5.00
CA GLU A 301 10.73 5.64 -5.63
C GLU A 301 9.22 5.62 -5.92
N GLN A 302 8.65 4.45 -6.24
CA GLN A 302 7.21 4.30 -6.43
C GLN A 302 6.47 4.50 -5.10
N ALA A 303 6.97 3.91 -4.02
CA ALA A 303 6.43 4.08 -2.68
C ALA A 303 6.52 5.53 -2.18
N PHE A 304 7.59 6.26 -2.55
CA PHE A 304 7.71 7.69 -2.29
C PHE A 304 6.58 8.50 -2.95
N ILE A 305 6.24 8.20 -4.21
CA ILE A 305 5.13 8.86 -4.90
C ILE A 305 3.80 8.57 -4.21
N VAL A 306 3.56 7.35 -3.78
CA VAL A 306 2.37 7.00 -2.97
C VAL A 306 2.32 7.88 -1.72
N THR A 307 3.39 7.93 -0.94
CA THR A 307 3.47 8.76 0.29
C THR A 307 3.21 10.24 0.00
N GLN A 308 3.76 10.77 -1.09
CA GLN A 308 3.57 12.17 -1.47
C GLN A 308 2.11 12.50 -1.84
N ILE A 309 1.43 11.58 -2.53
CA ILE A 309 0.01 11.75 -2.87
C ILE A 309 -0.84 11.73 -1.61
N LEU A 310 -0.62 10.77 -0.70
CA LEU A 310 -1.39 10.65 0.55
C LEU A 310 -1.21 11.91 1.44
N GLU A 311 0.02 12.38 1.62
CA GLU A 311 0.29 13.64 2.33
C GLU A 311 -0.37 14.84 1.66
N GLY A 312 -0.38 14.87 0.32
CA GLY A 312 -1.05 15.91 -0.46
C GLY A 312 -2.56 15.93 -0.21
N ILE A 313 -3.21 14.76 -0.08
CA ILE A 313 -4.64 14.65 0.26
C ILE A 313 -4.91 15.20 1.67
N TYR A 314 -4.10 14.86 2.68
CA TYR A 314 -4.24 15.44 4.02
C TYR A 314 -4.12 16.97 3.98
N ARG A 315 -3.08 17.50 3.30
CA ARG A 315 -2.88 18.96 3.18
C ARG A 315 -4.03 19.64 2.43
N SER A 316 -4.56 19.01 1.39
CA SER A 316 -5.72 19.53 0.68
C SER A 316 -6.96 19.58 1.58
N GLY A 317 -7.19 18.52 2.38
CA GLY A 317 -8.28 18.49 3.36
C GLY A 317 -8.17 19.57 4.44
N GLU A 318 -6.95 19.91 4.86
CA GLU A 318 -6.68 20.97 5.84
C GLU A 318 -6.87 22.38 5.25
N THR A 319 -6.45 22.58 4.00
CA THR A 319 -6.44 23.92 3.38
C THR A 319 -7.70 24.21 2.55
N GLY A 320 -8.47 23.19 2.19
CA GLY A 320 -9.61 23.30 1.27
C GLY A 320 -9.20 23.64 -0.17
N ALA A 321 -7.95 23.46 -0.54
CA ALA A 321 -7.39 23.84 -1.83
C ALA A 321 -6.64 22.69 -2.52
N GLU A 322 -6.47 22.81 -3.85
CA GLU A 322 -5.60 21.92 -4.63
C GLU A 322 -4.15 22.02 -4.15
N VAL A 323 -3.49 20.88 -3.99
CA VAL A 323 -2.08 20.79 -3.64
C VAL A 323 -1.27 20.32 -4.83
N ARG A 324 -0.28 21.13 -5.26
CA ARG A 324 0.69 20.75 -6.28
C ARG A 324 1.72 19.78 -5.71
N LEU A 325 2.04 18.74 -6.49
CA LEU A 325 3.02 17.72 -6.14
C LEU A 325 4.27 17.90 -6.99
N LYS A 326 5.42 17.58 -6.41
CA LYS A 326 6.73 17.70 -7.07
C LYS A 326 7.19 16.38 -7.74
N GLY A 327 6.50 15.30 -7.47
CA GLY A 327 6.91 13.98 -7.94
C GLY A 327 8.35 13.65 -7.51
N LEU A 328 9.08 12.92 -8.34
CA LEU A 328 10.48 12.57 -8.09
C LEU A 328 11.46 13.75 -8.19
N GLU A 329 11.03 14.92 -8.65
CA GLU A 329 11.87 16.13 -8.61
C GLU A 329 12.24 16.57 -7.19
N ALA A 330 11.39 16.21 -6.21
CA ALA A 330 11.65 16.45 -4.79
C ALA A 330 12.88 15.67 -4.26
N VAL A 331 13.35 14.65 -4.98
CA VAL A 331 14.42 13.72 -4.53
C VAL A 331 15.73 13.94 -5.29
N LYS A 332 15.73 14.80 -6.29
CA LYS A 332 16.94 15.26 -6.98
C LYS A 332 17.64 16.31 -6.14
#